data_3ba710a532c4dea6395af453d81f15a6
#
_entry.id   3ba710a532c4dea6395af453d81f15a6
#
_cell.length_a   1.000
_cell.length_b   1.000
_cell.length_c   1.000
_cell.angle_alpha   90.00
_cell.angle_beta   90.00
_cell.angle_gamma   90.00
#
_symmetry.space_group_name_H-M   'P 1'
#
loop_
_entity.id
_entity.type
_entity.pdbx_description
1 polymer ?
#
loop_
_entity_poly.entity_id
_entity_poly.type
_entity_poly.pdbx_seq_one_letter_code
_entity_poly.pdbx_strand_id
1 'polypeptide(L)'
;MKKLALNEVHQSLGANFGDSSGWQVPTDYGDKMSEYRAVREGVGIIDLSSRGKLRLSGKDHLKFLQGMLSNDVMKLEEGKGMYATILTVKGRMISDMKVYKEKESILIDLEPGLNQKVLELLTKFRLSYKANIDDLTESMGLISIQGPKAPKLLEMLFEEEISPMEEFNFIQKDFMDRELMIVSVNRTGEQGFDLFIDNEKVQSLWAVLMKKGEELNLRPVGYYALNTLRIEAGIPVYDVDMDENNIPIEAGLWNALDFEKGCYVGQEVVARIKWRGHVNWHMVGFEGDGESPPNIGDGIFDGERKIGRITSSAFSPALNKNSSLGYIRREFKDAGTKVSIKLSDSTVVQAEVRELPFYKGSFKLQENTSNS
;
A
#
# COMPACT_ATOMS: atom_id res chain seq x y z
N MET A 1 5.78 18.74 -12.80
CA MET A 1 5.19 17.99 -11.68
C MET A 1 3.89 18.64 -11.27
N LYS A 2 2.84 17.86 -11.06
CA LYS A 2 1.58 18.31 -10.46
C LYS A 2 1.81 18.63 -8.97
N LYS A 3 1.09 19.59 -8.43
CA LYS A 3 1.15 19.96 -7.02
C LYS A 3 -0.05 19.41 -6.26
N LEU A 4 0.16 18.95 -5.03
CA LEU A 4 -0.90 18.57 -4.11
C LEU A 4 -1.68 19.83 -3.63
N ALA A 5 -2.92 19.65 -3.20
CA ALA A 5 -3.70 20.76 -2.63
C ALA A 5 -3.05 21.34 -1.37
N LEU A 6 -2.29 20.54 -0.63
CA LEU A 6 -1.54 20.94 0.56
C LEU A 6 -0.11 21.44 0.27
N ASN A 7 0.29 21.61 -0.98
CA ASN A 7 1.67 21.96 -1.34
C ASN A 7 2.21 23.19 -0.56
N GLU A 8 1.40 24.27 -0.45
CA GLU A 8 1.80 25.47 0.30
C GLU A 8 1.86 25.22 1.81
N VAL A 9 0.96 24.39 2.34
CA VAL A 9 0.98 23.97 3.75
C VAL A 9 2.26 23.19 4.05
N HIS A 10 2.60 22.21 3.21
CA HIS A 10 3.84 21.45 3.36
C HIS A 10 5.07 22.33 3.29
N GLN A 11 5.08 23.28 2.35
CA GLN A 11 6.17 24.26 2.22
C GLN A 11 6.32 25.11 3.48
N SER A 12 5.21 25.58 4.07
CA SER A 12 5.23 26.36 5.31
C SER A 12 5.71 25.55 6.53
N LEU A 13 5.53 24.21 6.49
CA LEU A 13 6.02 23.28 7.51
C LEU A 13 7.48 22.87 7.30
N GLY A 14 8.16 23.43 6.29
CA GLY A 14 9.56 23.14 6.00
C GLY A 14 9.81 21.81 5.30
N ALA A 15 8.82 21.28 4.56
CA ALA A 15 8.99 20.04 3.83
C ALA A 15 10.05 20.14 2.73
N ASN A 16 10.86 19.09 2.62
CA ASN A 16 11.61 18.76 1.41
C ASN A 16 10.68 18.04 0.43
N PHE A 17 10.88 18.26 -0.87
CA PHE A 17 10.00 17.68 -1.88
C PHE A 17 10.75 16.76 -2.84
N GLY A 18 10.04 15.75 -3.35
CA GLY A 18 10.49 14.86 -4.40
C GLY A 18 9.40 14.58 -5.43
N ASP A 19 9.73 13.77 -6.41
CA ASP A 19 8.80 13.29 -7.44
C ASP A 19 8.21 11.93 -7.02
N SER A 20 6.89 11.81 -7.15
CA SER A 20 6.17 10.54 -7.08
C SER A 20 5.22 10.45 -8.27
N SER A 21 5.63 9.74 -9.31
CA SER A 21 4.85 9.54 -10.55
C SER A 21 4.30 10.85 -11.13
N GLY A 22 5.15 11.89 -11.20
CA GLY A 22 4.82 13.20 -11.73
C GLY A 22 4.15 14.17 -10.74
N TRP A 23 3.98 13.77 -9.47
CA TRP A 23 3.50 14.62 -8.40
C TRP A 23 4.65 15.10 -7.51
N GLN A 24 4.60 16.37 -7.12
CA GLN A 24 5.47 16.93 -6.10
C GLN A 24 4.94 16.55 -4.71
N VAL A 25 5.66 15.65 -4.00
CA VAL A 25 5.25 15.14 -2.69
C VAL A 25 6.29 15.44 -1.61
N PRO A 26 5.88 15.60 -0.33
CA PRO A 26 6.82 15.75 0.78
C PRO A 26 7.66 14.48 0.95
N THR A 27 8.98 14.60 0.86
CA THR A 27 9.91 13.48 1.14
C THR A 27 10.22 13.37 2.62
N ASP A 28 10.35 14.49 3.29
CA ASP A 28 10.54 14.62 4.73
C ASP A 28 10.26 16.06 5.19
N TYR A 29 10.22 16.27 6.52
CA TYR A 29 10.05 17.57 7.17
C TYR A 29 11.29 17.94 8.02
N GLY A 30 12.47 17.50 7.58
CA GLY A 30 13.77 17.84 8.17
C GLY A 30 14.30 16.84 9.19
N ASP A 31 13.45 16.13 9.91
CA ASP A 31 13.85 15.11 10.89
C ASP A 31 13.14 13.77 10.66
N LYS A 32 13.72 12.98 9.76
CA LYS A 32 13.18 11.66 9.35
C LYS A 32 13.01 10.69 10.53
N MET A 33 13.90 10.78 11.53
CA MET A 33 13.83 9.91 12.71
C MET A 33 12.67 10.31 13.63
N SER A 34 12.42 11.60 13.80
CA SER A 34 11.28 12.09 14.56
C SER A 34 9.95 11.76 13.86
N GLU A 35 9.89 11.84 12.52
CA GLU A 35 8.74 11.43 11.71
C GLU A 35 8.47 9.92 11.88
N TYR A 36 9.50 9.09 11.79
CA TYR A 36 9.42 7.65 12.02
C TYR A 36 8.86 7.32 13.42
N ARG A 37 9.44 7.96 14.47
CA ARG A 37 9.00 7.74 15.86
C ARG A 37 7.58 8.20 16.10
N ALA A 38 7.12 9.28 15.46
CA ALA A 38 5.74 9.73 15.58
C ALA A 38 4.75 8.64 15.20
N VAL A 39 5.04 7.87 14.15
CA VAL A 39 4.20 6.74 13.73
C VAL A 39 4.32 5.55 14.69
N ARG A 40 5.52 5.23 15.18
CA ARG A 40 5.72 4.08 16.08
C ARG A 40 5.18 4.28 17.49
N GLU A 41 5.23 5.51 18.01
CA GLU A 41 4.97 5.81 19.42
C GLU A 41 3.70 6.66 19.63
N GLY A 42 3.20 7.26 18.57
CA GLY A 42 2.11 8.24 18.61
C GLY A 42 1.17 8.16 17.44
N VAL A 43 1.15 9.21 16.65
CA VAL A 43 0.41 9.29 15.38
C VAL A 43 1.16 10.18 14.38
N GLY A 44 1.35 9.68 13.16
CA GLY A 44 1.84 10.44 12.02
C GLY A 44 0.70 10.78 11.05
N ILE A 45 0.78 11.94 10.40
CA ILE A 45 -0.15 12.36 9.35
C ILE A 45 0.60 12.46 8.02
N ILE A 46 0.05 11.84 6.98
CA ILE A 46 0.68 11.68 5.68
C ILE A 46 -0.27 12.18 4.58
N ASP A 47 0.19 13.03 3.69
CA ASP A 47 -0.57 13.39 2.49
C ASP A 47 -0.31 12.37 1.38
N LEU A 48 -1.32 11.57 1.09
CA LEU A 48 -1.34 10.56 0.04
C LEU A 48 -2.25 10.96 -1.14
N SER A 49 -2.56 12.24 -1.29
CA SER A 49 -3.49 12.73 -2.32
C SER A 49 -3.01 12.49 -3.76
N SER A 50 -1.72 12.19 -3.97
CA SER A 50 -1.17 11.79 -5.27
C SER A 50 -1.61 10.41 -5.74
N ARG A 51 -2.17 9.56 -4.85
CA ARG A 51 -2.66 8.21 -5.20
C ARG A 51 -3.80 8.30 -6.22
N GLY A 52 -3.86 7.32 -7.12
CA GLY A 52 -4.93 7.23 -8.11
C GLY A 52 -6.27 6.85 -7.46
N LYS A 53 -7.35 7.53 -7.86
CA LYS A 53 -8.70 7.24 -7.36
C LYS A 53 -9.67 7.16 -8.52
N LEU A 54 -10.27 5.97 -8.72
CA LEU A 54 -11.31 5.75 -9.72
C LEU A 54 -12.62 5.37 -9.03
N ARG A 55 -13.74 5.93 -9.49
CA ARG A 55 -15.08 5.52 -9.04
C ARG A 55 -15.84 4.86 -10.17
N LEU A 56 -16.37 3.67 -9.90
CA LEU A 56 -17.22 2.96 -10.83
C LEU A 56 -18.66 2.93 -10.32
N SER A 57 -19.60 3.29 -11.19
CA SER A 57 -21.02 3.33 -10.86
C SER A 57 -21.85 2.79 -12.02
N GLY A 58 -23.18 2.76 -11.86
CA GLY A 58 -24.12 2.29 -12.88
C GLY A 58 -24.51 0.82 -12.71
N LYS A 59 -25.52 0.39 -13.47
CA LYS A 59 -26.23 -0.89 -13.24
C LYS A 59 -25.33 -2.13 -13.25
N ASP A 60 -24.30 -2.15 -14.09
CA ASP A 60 -23.48 -3.34 -14.35
C ASP A 60 -22.05 -3.25 -13.73
N HIS A 61 -21.74 -2.21 -12.94
CA HIS A 61 -20.39 -1.95 -12.46
C HIS A 61 -19.79 -3.12 -11.66
N LEU A 62 -20.58 -3.75 -10.77
CA LEU A 62 -20.11 -4.91 -10.00
C LEU A 62 -19.85 -6.11 -10.90
N LYS A 63 -20.80 -6.42 -11.81
CA LYS A 63 -20.66 -7.53 -12.75
C LYS A 63 -19.46 -7.34 -13.67
N PHE A 64 -19.21 -6.11 -14.09
CA PHE A 64 -18.04 -5.76 -14.90
C PHE A 64 -16.75 -5.98 -14.12
N LEU A 65 -16.64 -5.42 -12.91
CA LEU A 65 -15.46 -5.59 -12.06
C LEU A 65 -15.23 -7.05 -11.66
N GLN A 66 -16.28 -7.84 -11.48
CA GLN A 66 -16.17 -9.27 -11.19
C GLN A 66 -15.36 -10.03 -12.25
N GLY A 67 -15.48 -9.66 -13.51
CA GLY A 67 -14.69 -10.24 -14.60
C GLY A 67 -13.28 -9.67 -14.76
N MET A 68 -12.99 -8.54 -14.13
CA MET A 68 -11.70 -7.84 -14.28
C MET A 68 -10.74 -8.06 -13.11
N LEU A 69 -11.24 -8.16 -11.89
CA LEU A 69 -10.44 -8.22 -10.68
C LEU A 69 -10.21 -9.66 -10.21
N SER A 70 -9.08 -9.88 -9.56
CA SER A 70 -8.67 -11.19 -9.04
C SER A 70 -9.41 -11.63 -7.77
N ASN A 71 -10.05 -10.69 -7.06
CA ASN A 71 -10.81 -10.96 -5.83
C ASN A 71 -12.32 -10.80 -6.08
N ASP A 72 -13.17 -11.31 -5.17
CA ASP A 72 -14.62 -11.41 -5.37
C ASP A 72 -15.36 -10.13 -4.95
N VAL A 73 -15.54 -9.22 -5.91
CA VAL A 73 -16.26 -7.96 -5.68
C VAL A 73 -17.75 -8.15 -5.43
N MET A 74 -18.34 -9.28 -5.85
CA MET A 74 -19.75 -9.57 -5.63
C MET A 74 -20.07 -9.93 -4.17
N LYS A 75 -19.08 -10.39 -3.41
CA LYS A 75 -19.21 -10.69 -1.96
C LYS A 75 -19.05 -9.43 -1.10
N LEU A 76 -18.58 -8.30 -1.67
CA LEU A 76 -18.43 -7.07 -0.91
C LEU A 76 -19.78 -6.50 -0.51
N GLU A 77 -19.93 -6.21 0.77
CA GLU A 77 -21.04 -5.47 1.36
C GLU A 77 -20.72 -3.98 1.42
N GLU A 78 -21.73 -3.13 1.53
CA GLU A 78 -21.57 -1.69 1.76
C GLU A 78 -20.76 -1.44 3.05
N GLY A 79 -19.83 -0.50 3.03
CA GLY A 79 -18.92 -0.21 4.14
C GLY A 79 -17.72 -1.15 4.24
N LYS A 80 -17.60 -2.11 3.31
CA LYS A 80 -16.49 -3.06 3.25
C LYS A 80 -15.56 -2.78 2.09
N GLY A 81 -14.32 -3.22 2.23
CA GLY A 81 -13.34 -3.19 1.17
C GLY A 81 -12.52 -4.48 1.07
N MET A 82 -11.72 -4.56 0.04
CA MET A 82 -10.81 -5.67 -0.20
C MET A 82 -9.55 -5.22 -0.95
N TYR A 83 -8.53 -6.02 -0.88
CA TYR A 83 -7.37 -5.91 -1.76
C TYR A 83 -7.57 -6.79 -3.00
N ALA A 84 -7.20 -6.29 -4.16
CA ALA A 84 -7.34 -7.00 -5.43
C ALA A 84 -6.21 -6.64 -6.40
N THR A 85 -6.07 -7.43 -7.45
CA THR A 85 -5.21 -7.11 -8.59
C THR A 85 -6.00 -7.13 -9.90
N ILE A 86 -5.51 -6.40 -10.89
CA ILE A 86 -5.94 -6.51 -12.27
C ILE A 86 -4.79 -7.13 -13.07
N LEU A 87 -5.11 -8.15 -13.87
CA LEU A 87 -4.12 -9.01 -14.50
C LEU A 87 -4.20 -8.99 -16.02
N THR A 88 -3.10 -9.32 -16.67
CA THR A 88 -3.09 -9.73 -18.07
C THR A 88 -3.63 -11.16 -18.21
N VAL A 89 -3.96 -11.57 -19.43
CA VAL A 89 -4.34 -12.98 -19.73
C VAL A 89 -3.26 -14.01 -19.37
N LYS A 90 -2.01 -13.57 -19.19
CA LYS A 90 -0.89 -14.39 -18.74
C LYS A 90 -0.72 -14.40 -17.21
N GLY A 91 -1.67 -13.85 -16.45
CA GLY A 91 -1.63 -13.77 -14.99
C GLY A 91 -0.61 -12.78 -14.43
N ARG A 92 -0.04 -11.89 -15.26
CA ARG A 92 0.89 -10.84 -14.84
C ARG A 92 0.11 -9.64 -14.31
N MET A 93 0.63 -8.99 -13.27
CA MET A 93 -0.01 -7.82 -12.66
C MET A 93 0.07 -6.59 -13.58
N ILE A 94 -1.07 -5.94 -13.79
CA ILE A 94 -1.14 -4.62 -14.41
C ILE A 94 -1.15 -3.55 -13.32
N SER A 95 -1.83 -3.84 -12.22
CA SER A 95 -1.87 -3.04 -11.00
C SER A 95 -2.38 -3.91 -9.84
N ASP A 96 -2.00 -3.55 -8.63
CA ASP A 96 -2.73 -3.87 -7.40
C ASP A 96 -3.64 -2.70 -7.03
N MET A 97 -4.62 -2.92 -6.16
CA MET A 97 -5.58 -1.89 -5.76
C MET A 97 -6.34 -2.26 -4.49
N LYS A 98 -6.77 -1.22 -3.77
CA LYS A 98 -7.79 -1.36 -2.73
C LYS A 98 -9.14 -0.98 -3.32
N VAL A 99 -10.15 -1.74 -2.99
CA VAL A 99 -11.50 -1.65 -3.59
C VAL A 99 -12.50 -1.50 -2.46
N TYR A 100 -13.31 -0.44 -2.49
CA TYR A 100 -14.24 -0.09 -1.42
C TYR A 100 -15.67 -0.04 -1.95
N LYS A 101 -16.59 -0.77 -1.30
CA LYS A 101 -18.00 -0.82 -1.70
C LYS A 101 -18.79 0.29 -1.03
N GLU A 102 -19.03 1.36 -1.77
CA GLU A 102 -20.00 2.40 -1.42
C GLU A 102 -21.44 1.91 -1.73
N LYS A 103 -22.45 2.67 -1.32
CA LYS A 103 -23.86 2.32 -1.50
C LYS A 103 -24.23 1.99 -2.95
N GLU A 104 -23.83 2.83 -3.91
CA GLU A 104 -24.19 2.71 -5.34
C GLU A 104 -22.98 2.64 -6.27
N SER A 105 -21.77 2.60 -5.72
CA SER A 105 -20.52 2.65 -6.47
C SER A 105 -19.42 1.83 -5.82
N ILE A 106 -18.32 1.73 -6.54
CA ILE A 106 -17.05 1.20 -6.05
C ILE A 106 -16.00 2.31 -6.16
N LEU A 107 -15.33 2.63 -5.07
CA LEU A 107 -14.11 3.43 -5.09
C LEU A 107 -12.90 2.50 -5.16
N ILE A 108 -11.96 2.81 -6.05
CA ILE A 108 -10.69 2.10 -6.23
C ILE A 108 -9.55 3.05 -5.87
N ASP A 109 -8.66 2.63 -4.97
CA ASP A 109 -7.42 3.30 -4.59
C ASP A 109 -6.23 2.58 -5.22
N LEU A 110 -5.43 3.32 -5.99
CA LEU A 110 -4.29 2.84 -6.78
C LEU A 110 -2.99 3.54 -6.35
N GLU A 111 -1.85 2.92 -6.61
CA GLU A 111 -0.58 3.63 -6.48
C GLU A 111 -0.50 4.85 -7.42
N PRO A 112 0.26 5.91 -7.06
CA PRO A 112 0.38 7.11 -7.88
C PRO A 112 0.78 6.79 -9.32
N GLY A 113 0.13 7.44 -10.31
CA GLY A 113 0.43 7.27 -11.73
C GLY A 113 -0.30 6.11 -12.43
N LEU A 114 -0.94 5.19 -11.70
CA LEU A 114 -1.63 4.04 -12.30
C LEU A 114 -3.09 4.33 -12.71
N ASN A 115 -3.68 5.44 -12.27
CA ASN A 115 -5.07 5.78 -12.55
C ASN A 115 -5.37 5.80 -14.06
N GLN A 116 -4.54 6.47 -14.86
CA GLN A 116 -4.76 6.57 -16.31
C GLN A 116 -4.67 5.20 -17.00
N LYS A 117 -3.64 4.41 -16.67
CA LYS A 117 -3.43 3.06 -17.20
C LYS A 117 -4.61 2.13 -16.91
N VAL A 118 -5.09 2.14 -15.65
CA VAL A 118 -6.23 1.32 -15.22
C VAL A 118 -7.53 1.83 -15.84
N LEU A 119 -7.75 3.16 -15.91
CA LEU A 119 -8.91 3.77 -16.56
C LEU A 119 -9.02 3.36 -18.03
N GLU A 120 -7.93 3.46 -18.79
CA GLU A 120 -7.87 3.07 -20.20
C GLU A 120 -8.20 1.58 -20.38
N LEU A 121 -7.60 0.73 -19.55
CA LEU A 121 -7.84 -0.70 -19.56
C LEU A 121 -9.32 -1.02 -19.26
N LEU A 122 -9.86 -0.49 -18.18
CA LEU A 122 -11.27 -0.71 -17.82
C LEU A 122 -12.21 -0.16 -18.90
N THR A 123 -11.93 1.01 -19.46
CA THR A 123 -12.72 1.60 -20.55
C THR A 123 -12.73 0.70 -21.78
N LYS A 124 -11.57 0.15 -22.14
CA LYS A 124 -11.44 -0.79 -23.28
C LYS A 124 -12.27 -2.06 -23.10
N PHE A 125 -12.34 -2.61 -21.89
CA PHE A 125 -13.06 -3.87 -21.60
C PHE A 125 -14.51 -3.65 -21.18
N ARG A 126 -14.95 -2.41 -20.94
CA ARG A 126 -16.32 -2.10 -20.52
C ARG A 126 -17.38 -2.55 -21.53
N LEU A 127 -17.09 -2.45 -22.84
CA LEU A 127 -17.93 -2.88 -23.97
C LEU A 127 -19.42 -2.48 -23.79
N SER A 128 -20.31 -3.47 -23.64
CA SER A 128 -21.76 -3.28 -23.46
C SER A 128 -22.21 -3.11 -22.01
N TYR A 129 -21.31 -3.18 -21.04
CA TYR A 129 -21.67 -2.97 -19.63
C TYR A 129 -22.11 -1.53 -19.38
N LYS A 130 -23.24 -1.36 -18.68
CA LYS A 130 -23.73 -0.05 -18.22
C LYS A 130 -23.00 0.34 -16.93
N ALA A 131 -21.73 0.69 -17.06
CA ALA A 131 -20.87 1.13 -15.99
C ALA A 131 -20.23 2.47 -16.38
N ASN A 132 -20.24 3.44 -15.49
CA ASN A 132 -19.49 4.69 -15.59
C ASN A 132 -18.18 4.53 -14.84
N ILE A 133 -17.13 5.21 -15.30
CA ILE A 133 -15.80 5.20 -14.66
C ILE A 133 -15.33 6.65 -14.60
N ASP A 134 -15.21 7.19 -13.40
CA ASP A 134 -14.80 8.56 -13.15
C ASP A 134 -13.41 8.57 -12.51
N ASP A 135 -12.50 9.37 -13.04
CA ASP A 135 -11.19 9.61 -12.42
C ASP A 135 -11.31 10.76 -11.41
N LEU A 136 -11.19 10.43 -10.13
CA LEU A 136 -11.28 11.36 -9.01
C LEU A 136 -9.91 11.76 -8.46
N THR A 137 -8.81 11.38 -9.13
CA THR A 137 -7.44 11.56 -8.64
C THR A 137 -7.15 13.02 -8.24
N GLU A 138 -7.63 13.99 -9.03
CA GLU A 138 -7.39 15.42 -8.77
C GLU A 138 -8.50 16.10 -7.95
N SER A 139 -9.69 15.52 -7.89
CA SER A 139 -10.83 16.10 -7.17
C SER A 139 -11.02 15.57 -5.75
N MET A 140 -10.39 14.45 -5.40
CA MET A 140 -10.48 13.81 -4.09
C MET A 140 -9.10 13.75 -3.44
N GLY A 141 -8.96 14.31 -2.26
CA GLY A 141 -7.78 14.18 -1.43
C GLY A 141 -7.78 12.91 -0.59
N LEU A 142 -6.60 12.52 -0.14
CA LEU A 142 -6.39 11.39 0.73
C LEU A 142 -5.34 11.73 1.79
N ILE A 143 -5.79 11.83 3.04
CA ILE A 143 -4.92 11.99 4.20
C ILE A 143 -4.88 10.68 4.96
N SER A 144 -3.69 10.20 5.27
CA SER A 144 -3.51 9.00 6.08
C SER A 144 -3.02 9.36 7.47
N ILE A 145 -3.63 8.81 8.51
CA ILE A 145 -3.15 8.89 9.89
C ILE A 145 -2.73 7.50 10.34
N GLN A 146 -1.49 7.37 10.81
CA GLN A 146 -0.88 6.07 11.12
C GLN A 146 -0.21 6.12 12.48
N GLY A 147 -0.39 5.09 13.29
CA GLY A 147 0.23 4.93 14.60
C GLY A 147 -0.74 4.44 15.68
N PRO A 148 -0.23 3.97 16.84
CA PRO A 148 -1.06 3.38 17.90
C PRO A 148 -2.09 4.37 18.50
N LYS A 149 -1.89 5.68 18.33
CA LYS A 149 -2.83 6.71 18.77
C LYS A 149 -3.76 7.22 17.67
N ALA A 150 -3.72 6.66 16.45
CA ALA A 150 -4.60 7.07 15.36
C ALA A 150 -6.11 6.91 15.69
N PRO A 151 -6.57 5.83 16.36
CA PRO A 151 -7.96 5.75 16.80
C PRO A 151 -8.36 6.89 17.73
N LYS A 152 -7.49 7.25 18.68
CA LYS A 152 -7.76 8.33 19.62
C LYS A 152 -7.89 9.68 18.92
N LEU A 153 -7.11 9.91 17.87
CA LEU A 153 -7.22 11.14 17.08
C LEU A 153 -8.59 11.22 16.37
N LEU A 154 -9.10 10.11 15.84
CA LEU A 154 -10.45 10.06 15.24
C LEU A 154 -11.55 10.31 16.27
N GLU A 155 -11.45 9.70 17.47
CA GLU A 155 -12.39 9.98 18.58
C GLU A 155 -12.40 11.47 18.93
N MET A 156 -11.23 12.12 18.98
CA MET A 156 -11.14 13.54 19.23
C MET A 156 -11.69 14.37 18.06
N LEU A 157 -11.57 13.89 16.81
CA LEU A 157 -12.10 14.59 15.64
C LEU A 157 -13.62 14.65 15.65
N PHE A 158 -14.28 13.53 15.97
CA PHE A 158 -15.74 13.39 15.91
C PHE A 158 -16.43 13.50 17.28
N GLU A 159 -15.66 13.58 18.37
CA GLU A 159 -16.16 13.65 19.75
C GLU A 159 -17.04 12.43 20.12
N GLU A 160 -16.71 11.27 19.52
CA GLU A 160 -17.38 9.99 19.74
C GLU A 160 -16.38 8.82 19.67
N GLU A 161 -16.73 7.72 20.30
CA GLU A 161 -15.96 6.47 20.21
C GLU A 161 -16.07 5.87 18.80
N ILE A 162 -14.92 5.56 18.19
CA ILE A 162 -14.87 4.87 16.91
C ILE A 162 -14.66 3.38 17.14
N SER A 163 -15.68 2.59 16.84
CA SER A 163 -15.59 1.14 16.97
C SER A 163 -14.43 0.57 16.16
N PRO A 164 -13.74 -0.46 16.66
CA PRO A 164 -12.70 -1.13 15.90
C PRO A 164 -13.21 -1.62 14.55
N MET A 165 -12.46 -1.33 13.50
CA MET A 165 -12.77 -1.76 12.13
C MET A 165 -11.73 -2.77 11.64
N GLU A 166 -12.21 -3.79 10.92
CA GLU A 166 -11.33 -4.68 10.17
C GLU A 166 -10.63 -3.94 9.03
N GLU A 167 -9.51 -4.48 8.55
CA GLU A 167 -8.79 -3.88 7.43
C GLU A 167 -9.70 -3.72 6.20
N PHE A 168 -9.58 -2.57 5.54
CA PHE A 168 -10.38 -2.12 4.40
C PHE A 168 -11.85 -1.83 4.70
N ASN A 169 -12.37 -2.10 5.90
CA ASN A 169 -13.70 -1.61 6.26
C ASN A 169 -13.66 -0.09 6.46
N PHE A 170 -14.79 0.56 6.18
CA PHE A 170 -14.88 2.01 6.30
C PHE A 170 -16.22 2.47 6.86
N ILE A 171 -16.21 3.68 7.39
CA ILE A 171 -17.39 4.43 7.78
C ILE A 171 -17.40 5.77 7.05
N GLN A 172 -18.58 6.35 6.92
CA GLN A 172 -18.77 7.69 6.37
C GLN A 172 -19.26 8.62 7.48
N LYS A 173 -18.66 9.82 7.55
CA LYS A 173 -18.98 10.87 8.50
C LYS A 173 -19.14 12.19 7.77
N ASP A 174 -19.93 13.10 8.33
CA ASP A 174 -19.97 14.47 7.87
C ASP A 174 -18.75 15.25 8.41
N PHE A 175 -18.08 15.98 7.53
CA PHE A 175 -17.02 16.92 7.86
C PHE A 175 -17.25 18.23 7.10
N MET A 176 -17.74 19.28 7.80
CA MET A 176 -17.97 20.59 7.22
C MET A 176 -18.83 20.55 5.93
N ASP A 177 -19.98 19.91 6.01
CA ASP A 177 -20.96 19.70 4.93
C ASP A 177 -20.43 18.91 3.73
N ARG A 178 -19.45 18.06 3.96
CA ARG A 178 -18.92 17.08 2.99
C ARG A 178 -18.78 15.71 3.63
N GLU A 179 -18.99 14.70 2.82
CA GLU A 179 -18.76 13.33 3.22
C GLU A 179 -17.27 13.05 3.36
N LEU A 180 -16.87 12.54 4.52
CA LEU A 180 -15.53 12.04 4.81
C LEU A 180 -15.60 10.53 4.97
N MET A 181 -14.96 9.79 4.07
CA MET A 181 -14.84 8.35 4.15
C MET A 181 -13.57 7.99 4.93
N ILE A 182 -13.73 7.21 6.00
CA ILE A 182 -12.68 6.81 6.93
C ILE A 182 -12.47 5.32 6.80
N VAL A 183 -11.35 4.90 6.25
CA VAL A 183 -11.01 3.50 5.98
C VAL A 183 -9.97 3.01 6.96
N SER A 184 -10.19 1.87 7.61
CA SER A 184 -9.14 1.16 8.38
C SER A 184 -8.12 0.55 7.41
N VAL A 185 -6.85 0.93 7.51
CA VAL A 185 -5.82 0.47 6.57
C VAL A 185 -4.45 0.35 7.23
N ASN A 186 -3.77 -0.75 6.94
CA ASN A 186 -2.38 -0.95 7.33
C ASN A 186 -1.44 -0.40 6.24
N ARG A 187 -0.66 0.63 6.57
CA ARG A 187 0.40 1.16 5.69
C ARG A 187 1.80 1.07 6.31
N THR A 188 1.87 0.82 7.61
CA THR A 188 3.10 0.96 8.38
C THR A 188 3.35 -0.16 9.39
N GLY A 189 2.42 -1.12 9.50
CA GLY A 189 2.37 -2.11 10.57
C GLY A 189 1.67 -1.61 11.83
N GLU A 190 1.43 -0.30 11.93
CA GLU A 190 0.64 0.30 13.00
C GLU A 190 -0.83 0.44 12.59
N GLN A 191 -1.70 0.59 13.58
CA GLN A 191 -3.09 0.93 13.33
C GLN A 191 -3.18 2.26 12.59
N GLY A 192 -4.04 2.32 11.57
CA GLY A 192 -4.12 3.51 10.76
C GLY A 192 -5.43 3.63 10.00
N PHE A 193 -5.66 4.85 9.51
CA PHE A 193 -6.86 5.19 8.75
C PHE A 193 -6.50 6.09 7.57
N ASP A 194 -7.13 5.81 6.44
CA ASP A 194 -7.14 6.65 5.26
C ASP A 194 -8.44 7.47 5.23
N LEU A 195 -8.30 8.76 5.03
CA LEU A 195 -9.36 9.75 5.08
C LEU A 195 -9.54 10.33 3.68
N PHE A 196 -10.59 9.88 2.97
CA PHE A 196 -10.93 10.38 1.63
C PHE A 196 -11.96 11.50 1.73
N ILE A 197 -11.66 12.63 1.12
CA ILE A 197 -12.53 13.83 1.14
C ILE A 197 -12.36 14.62 -0.14
N ASP A 198 -13.37 15.43 -0.49
CA ASP A 198 -13.24 16.41 -1.57
C ASP A 198 -11.99 17.26 -1.41
N ASN A 199 -11.24 17.46 -2.50
CA ASN A 199 -9.97 18.15 -2.49
C ASN A 199 -10.07 19.60 -1.95
N GLU A 200 -11.25 20.24 -2.09
CA GLU A 200 -11.54 21.56 -1.53
C GLU A 200 -11.51 21.61 0.01
N LYS A 201 -11.70 20.47 0.68
CA LYS A 201 -11.74 20.36 2.14
C LYS A 201 -10.47 19.79 2.77
N VAL A 202 -9.54 19.30 1.95
CA VAL A 202 -8.29 18.67 2.42
C VAL A 202 -7.49 19.58 3.35
N GLN A 203 -7.38 20.87 3.00
CA GLN A 203 -6.65 21.84 3.83
C GLN A 203 -7.32 22.03 5.20
N SER A 204 -8.65 22.11 5.23
CA SER A 204 -9.40 22.23 6.47
C SER A 204 -9.26 20.98 7.33
N LEU A 205 -9.35 19.79 6.71
CA LEU A 205 -9.18 18.53 7.41
C LEU A 205 -7.77 18.41 8.02
N TRP A 206 -6.74 18.73 7.25
CA TRP A 206 -5.36 18.74 7.72
C TRP A 206 -5.18 19.68 8.92
N ALA A 207 -5.68 20.92 8.83
CA ALA A 207 -5.55 21.90 9.91
C ALA A 207 -6.26 21.45 11.21
N VAL A 208 -7.45 20.86 11.10
CA VAL A 208 -8.20 20.36 12.26
C VAL A 208 -7.48 19.15 12.88
N LEU A 209 -7.00 18.21 12.06
CA LEU A 209 -6.23 17.07 12.55
C LEU A 209 -4.94 17.50 13.26
N MET A 210 -4.18 18.41 12.67
CA MET A 210 -2.96 18.95 13.28
C MET A 210 -3.25 19.59 14.64
N LYS A 211 -4.29 20.41 14.73
CA LYS A 211 -4.69 21.07 15.99
C LYS A 211 -5.14 20.07 17.06
N LYS A 212 -6.04 19.14 16.71
CA LYS A 212 -6.54 18.13 17.67
C LYS A 212 -5.45 17.13 18.05
N GLY A 213 -4.50 16.87 17.15
CA GLY A 213 -3.40 15.94 17.37
C GLY A 213 -2.22 16.48 18.19
N GLU A 214 -2.19 17.77 18.56
CA GLU A 214 -1.11 18.36 19.36
C GLU A 214 -0.89 17.60 20.68
N GLU A 215 -1.95 17.23 21.38
CA GLU A 215 -1.89 16.45 22.64
C GLU A 215 -1.38 15.01 22.45
N LEU A 216 -1.46 14.50 21.22
CA LEU A 216 -1.00 13.16 20.85
C LEU A 216 0.40 13.16 20.25
N ASN A 217 1.06 14.32 20.17
CA ASN A 217 2.31 14.55 19.46
C ASN A 217 2.24 14.19 17.96
N LEU A 218 1.10 14.49 17.32
CA LEU A 218 0.92 14.31 15.88
C LEU A 218 2.02 15.06 15.12
N ARG A 219 2.63 14.40 14.15
CA ARG A 219 3.62 15.01 13.26
C ARG A 219 3.31 14.70 11.79
N PRO A 220 3.58 15.67 10.90
CA PRO A 220 3.66 15.39 9.46
C PRO A 220 4.76 14.36 9.20
N VAL A 221 4.50 13.46 8.25
CA VAL A 221 5.40 12.37 7.90
C VAL A 221 5.56 12.32 6.38
N GLY A 222 6.80 12.37 5.92
CA GLY A 222 7.14 12.30 4.51
C GLY A 222 7.39 10.86 4.02
N TYR A 223 7.58 10.77 2.71
CA TYR A 223 7.71 9.48 2.02
C TYR A 223 8.95 8.66 2.44
N TYR A 224 10.04 9.29 2.94
CA TYR A 224 11.20 8.55 3.45
C TYR A 224 10.86 7.73 4.70
N ALA A 225 10.19 8.34 5.69
CA ALA A 225 9.78 7.63 6.88
C ALA A 225 8.71 6.59 6.55
N LEU A 226 7.71 6.93 5.70
CA LEU A 226 6.71 5.98 5.22
C LEU A 226 7.36 4.77 4.53
N ASN A 227 8.38 4.98 3.69
CA ASN A 227 9.08 3.88 3.01
C ASN A 227 9.79 2.95 4.01
N THR A 228 10.45 3.48 5.04
CA THR A 228 11.05 2.65 6.08
C THR A 228 9.99 1.83 6.81
N LEU A 229 8.91 2.48 7.23
CA LEU A 229 7.80 1.86 7.96
C LEU A 229 7.11 0.73 7.17
N ARG A 230 6.84 0.94 5.86
CA ARG A 230 6.19 -0.08 5.04
C ARG A 230 7.10 -1.27 4.76
N ILE A 231 8.44 -1.06 4.64
CA ILE A 231 9.43 -2.14 4.51
C ILE A 231 9.43 -2.98 5.78
N GLU A 232 9.49 -2.36 6.96
CA GLU A 232 9.39 -3.07 8.24
C GLU A 232 8.09 -3.88 8.37
N ALA A 233 6.99 -3.35 7.85
CA ALA A 233 5.70 -4.02 7.79
C ALA A 233 5.59 -5.08 6.67
N GLY A 234 6.61 -5.22 5.82
CA GLY A 234 6.61 -6.18 4.72
C GLY A 234 5.61 -5.86 3.60
N ILE A 235 5.23 -4.58 3.45
CA ILE A 235 4.22 -4.13 2.46
C ILE A 235 4.92 -3.76 1.16
N PRO A 236 4.70 -4.53 0.06
CA PRO A 236 5.23 -4.20 -1.25
C PRO A 236 4.48 -3.04 -1.90
N VAL A 237 5.16 -2.33 -2.80
CA VAL A 237 4.60 -1.22 -3.59
C VAL A 237 4.77 -1.54 -5.07
N TYR A 238 3.70 -1.33 -5.84
CA TYR A 238 3.73 -1.51 -7.30
C TYR A 238 4.67 -0.47 -7.95
N ASP A 239 5.32 -0.85 -9.04
CA ASP A 239 6.42 -0.14 -9.73
C ASP A 239 7.71 0.00 -8.91
N VAL A 240 7.74 -0.50 -7.67
CA VAL A 240 8.95 -0.57 -6.83
C VAL A 240 9.33 -2.03 -6.56
N ASP A 241 8.45 -2.77 -5.88
CA ASP A 241 8.73 -4.15 -5.50
C ASP A 241 8.12 -5.17 -6.46
N MET A 242 7.12 -4.80 -7.20
CA MET A 242 6.41 -5.64 -8.15
C MET A 242 5.96 -4.84 -9.36
N ASP A 243 5.88 -5.49 -10.51
CA ASP A 243 5.53 -4.89 -11.78
C ASP A 243 4.82 -5.89 -12.71
N GLU A 244 4.73 -5.56 -14.01
CA GLU A 244 4.13 -6.42 -15.05
C GLU A 244 4.91 -7.73 -15.30
N ASN A 245 6.09 -7.90 -14.71
CA ASN A 245 6.86 -9.14 -14.80
C ASN A 245 6.52 -10.13 -13.68
N ASN A 246 5.73 -9.71 -12.69
CA ASN A 246 5.36 -10.53 -11.57
C ASN A 246 3.93 -11.04 -11.68
N ILE A 247 3.68 -12.18 -11.07
CA ILE A 247 2.33 -12.66 -10.75
C ILE A 247 2.06 -12.43 -9.26
N PRO A 248 0.81 -12.23 -8.82
CA PRO A 248 0.50 -11.91 -7.42
C PRO A 248 1.10 -12.87 -6.41
N ILE A 249 1.12 -14.17 -6.72
CA ILE A 249 1.66 -15.22 -5.84
C ILE A 249 3.16 -15.07 -5.60
N GLU A 250 3.94 -14.62 -6.60
CA GLU A 250 5.37 -14.33 -6.44
C GLU A 250 5.62 -13.20 -5.45
N ALA A 251 4.73 -12.19 -5.45
CA ALA A 251 4.78 -11.05 -4.55
C ALA A 251 4.13 -11.30 -3.18
N GLY A 252 3.63 -12.52 -2.94
CA GLY A 252 2.99 -12.86 -1.67
C GLY A 252 1.57 -12.31 -1.48
N LEU A 253 0.91 -11.83 -2.52
CA LEU A 253 -0.40 -11.16 -2.46
C LEU A 253 -1.57 -12.18 -2.43
N TRP A 254 -1.53 -13.11 -1.50
CA TRP A 254 -2.57 -14.14 -1.38
C TRP A 254 -3.94 -13.57 -1.03
N ASN A 255 -3.98 -12.53 -0.21
CA ASN A 255 -5.21 -11.83 0.20
C ASN A 255 -5.87 -11.02 -0.93
N ALA A 256 -5.16 -10.80 -2.04
CA ALA A 256 -5.70 -10.15 -3.23
C ALA A 256 -6.39 -11.14 -4.20
N LEU A 257 -6.44 -12.43 -3.88
CA LEU A 257 -6.90 -13.50 -4.76
C LEU A 257 -8.05 -14.28 -4.16
N ASP A 258 -9.16 -14.41 -4.88
CA ASP A 258 -10.22 -15.38 -4.57
C ASP A 258 -10.16 -16.54 -5.59
N PHE A 259 -9.95 -17.76 -5.09
CA PHE A 259 -9.82 -18.96 -5.92
C PHE A 259 -11.14 -19.68 -6.16
N GLU A 260 -12.22 -19.25 -5.50
CA GLU A 260 -13.55 -19.84 -5.58
C GLU A 260 -14.52 -18.99 -6.42
N LYS A 261 -14.17 -17.74 -6.69
CA LYS A 261 -14.98 -16.86 -7.53
C LYS A 261 -15.05 -17.34 -9.00
N GLY A 262 -16.03 -16.83 -9.75
CA GLY A 262 -16.17 -17.06 -11.20
C GLY A 262 -15.00 -16.52 -12.02
N CYS A 263 -15.06 -16.71 -13.33
CA CYS A 263 -13.96 -16.35 -14.26
C CYS A 263 -13.58 -14.87 -14.22
N TYR A 264 -12.28 -14.62 -14.23
CA TYR A 264 -11.70 -13.29 -14.41
C TYR A 264 -10.44 -13.36 -15.29
N VAL A 265 -9.99 -12.22 -15.80
CA VAL A 265 -8.81 -12.14 -16.66
C VAL A 265 -7.55 -12.63 -15.92
N GLY A 266 -6.85 -13.60 -16.49
CA GLY A 266 -5.61 -14.18 -15.92
C GLY A 266 -5.80 -15.30 -14.91
N GLN A 267 -7.04 -15.68 -14.56
CA GLN A 267 -7.35 -16.71 -13.56
C GLN A 267 -6.69 -18.06 -13.83
N GLU A 268 -6.63 -18.50 -15.08
CA GLU A 268 -6.13 -19.85 -15.42
C GLU A 268 -4.69 -20.05 -14.93
N VAL A 269 -3.83 -19.06 -15.11
CA VAL A 269 -2.42 -19.13 -14.67
C VAL A 269 -2.33 -19.17 -13.15
N VAL A 270 -3.08 -18.27 -12.47
CA VAL A 270 -3.11 -18.16 -11.00
C VAL A 270 -3.63 -19.45 -10.36
N ALA A 271 -4.76 -19.96 -10.85
CA ALA A 271 -5.36 -21.22 -10.35
C ALA A 271 -4.45 -22.43 -10.59
N ARG A 272 -3.83 -22.54 -11.79
CA ARG A 272 -2.89 -23.62 -12.08
C ARG A 272 -1.71 -23.64 -11.13
N ILE A 273 -1.17 -22.48 -10.75
CA ILE A 273 -0.06 -22.37 -9.80
C ILE A 273 -0.50 -22.86 -8.43
N LYS A 274 -1.66 -22.41 -7.94
CA LYS A 274 -2.17 -22.86 -6.64
C LYS A 274 -2.36 -24.36 -6.56
N TRP A 275 -2.99 -24.98 -7.57
CA TRP A 275 -3.47 -26.35 -7.46
C TRP A 275 -2.50 -27.41 -8.02
N ARG A 276 -1.61 -27.03 -8.95
CA ARG A 276 -0.78 -28.00 -9.70
C ARG A 276 0.66 -27.55 -9.92
N GLY A 277 1.05 -26.39 -9.38
CA GLY A 277 2.35 -25.81 -9.68
C GLY A 277 2.99 -25.14 -8.48
N HIS A 278 3.98 -24.34 -8.78
CA HIS A 278 4.68 -23.47 -7.85
C HIS A 278 5.25 -22.27 -8.62
N VAL A 279 5.58 -21.23 -7.90
CA VAL A 279 6.37 -20.12 -8.44
C VAL A 279 7.86 -20.38 -8.23
N ASN A 280 8.69 -19.86 -9.13
CA ASN A 280 10.15 -19.99 -9.04
C ASN A 280 10.77 -18.88 -8.18
N TRP A 281 10.06 -17.77 -8.01
CA TRP A 281 10.48 -16.60 -7.28
C TRP A 281 9.51 -16.31 -6.16
N HIS A 282 10.04 -15.90 -5.01
CA HIS A 282 9.25 -15.46 -3.86
C HIS A 282 9.80 -14.15 -3.34
N MET A 283 8.91 -13.22 -3.08
CA MET A 283 9.25 -12.03 -2.30
C MET A 283 9.41 -12.43 -0.84
N VAL A 284 10.54 -12.06 -0.24
CA VAL A 284 10.88 -12.31 1.16
C VAL A 284 11.59 -11.09 1.75
N GLY A 285 11.76 -11.09 3.07
CA GLY A 285 12.59 -10.15 3.78
C GLY A 285 14.07 -10.58 3.82
N PHE A 286 14.98 -9.60 3.85
CA PHE A 286 16.41 -9.80 4.10
C PHE A 286 16.86 -8.87 5.20
N GLU A 287 17.58 -9.39 6.18
CA GLU A 287 18.16 -8.64 7.27
C GLU A 287 19.68 -8.79 7.20
N GLY A 288 20.40 -7.69 7.19
CA GLY A 288 21.86 -7.69 7.05
C GLY A 288 22.56 -6.64 7.88
N ASP A 289 23.84 -6.94 8.21
CA ASP A 289 24.72 -6.07 8.96
C ASP A 289 25.65 -5.36 7.97
N GLY A 290 25.34 -4.11 7.64
CA GLY A 290 26.15 -3.26 6.76
C GLY A 290 26.07 -1.81 7.21
N GLU A 291 27.07 -1.01 6.84
CA GLU A 291 27.06 0.44 7.16
C GLU A 291 25.88 1.17 6.46
N SER A 292 25.47 0.67 5.31
CA SER A 292 24.37 1.23 4.53
C SER A 292 23.44 0.13 3.99
N PRO A 293 22.15 0.42 3.82
CA PRO A 293 21.21 -0.50 3.17
C PRO A 293 21.64 -0.80 1.73
N PRO A 294 21.38 -2.01 1.21
CA PRO A 294 21.58 -2.33 -0.20
C PRO A 294 20.77 -1.41 -1.12
N ASN A 295 21.23 -1.23 -2.34
CA ASN A 295 20.47 -0.48 -3.35
C ASN A 295 19.42 -1.34 -4.06
N ILE A 296 18.39 -0.71 -4.60
CA ILE A 296 17.44 -1.36 -5.50
C ILE A 296 18.20 -1.95 -6.69
N GLY A 297 17.94 -3.24 -6.98
CA GLY A 297 18.59 -3.98 -8.06
C GLY A 297 19.86 -4.74 -7.66
N ASP A 298 20.41 -4.51 -6.47
CA ASP A 298 21.55 -5.28 -5.97
C ASP A 298 21.24 -6.78 -5.97
N GLY A 299 22.25 -7.56 -6.41
CA GLY A 299 22.10 -9.01 -6.59
C GLY A 299 22.25 -9.76 -5.30
N ILE A 300 21.43 -10.80 -5.14
CA ILE A 300 21.52 -11.77 -4.04
C ILE A 300 22.17 -13.05 -4.57
N PHE A 301 23.13 -13.60 -3.82
CA PHE A 301 23.98 -14.70 -4.25
C PHE A 301 24.08 -15.82 -3.20
N ASP A 302 24.19 -17.04 -3.72
CA ASP A 302 24.72 -18.23 -3.01
C ASP A 302 26.04 -18.60 -3.67
N GLY A 303 27.16 -18.33 -2.99
CA GLY A 303 28.48 -18.36 -3.61
C GLY A 303 28.60 -17.41 -4.80
N GLU A 304 28.87 -17.95 -5.98
CA GLU A 304 28.94 -17.19 -7.25
C GLU A 304 27.61 -17.12 -8.00
N ARG A 305 26.63 -17.95 -7.61
CA ARG A 305 25.33 -18.06 -8.28
C ARG A 305 24.42 -16.93 -7.86
N LYS A 306 23.96 -16.11 -8.84
CA LYS A 306 22.89 -15.14 -8.58
C LYS A 306 21.56 -15.88 -8.36
N ILE A 307 20.96 -15.69 -7.18
CA ILE A 307 19.73 -16.35 -6.75
C ILE A 307 18.58 -15.36 -6.49
N GLY A 308 18.84 -14.04 -6.56
CA GLY A 308 17.80 -13.07 -6.29
C GLY A 308 18.22 -11.63 -6.60
N ARG A 309 17.34 -10.70 -6.22
CA ARG A 309 17.56 -9.25 -6.30
C ARG A 309 16.82 -8.52 -5.19
N ILE A 310 17.36 -7.40 -4.73
CA ILE A 310 16.72 -6.45 -3.83
C ILE A 310 15.76 -5.55 -4.62
N THR A 311 14.59 -5.26 -4.05
CA THR A 311 13.60 -4.34 -4.64
C THR A 311 13.37 -3.10 -3.78
N SER A 312 13.48 -3.23 -2.46
CA SER A 312 13.38 -2.13 -1.52
C SER A 312 14.32 -2.35 -0.35
N SER A 313 14.80 -1.28 0.24
CA SER A 313 15.74 -1.37 1.35
C SER A 313 15.70 -0.09 2.19
N ALA A 314 15.87 -0.24 3.49
CA ALA A 314 16.04 0.84 4.45
C ALA A 314 16.80 0.37 5.69
N PHE A 315 17.44 1.30 6.39
CA PHE A 315 17.85 1.04 7.76
C PHE A 315 16.60 1.06 8.66
N SER A 316 16.36 -0.03 9.39
CA SER A 316 15.26 -0.16 10.33
C SER A 316 15.70 0.32 11.72
N PRO A 317 15.16 1.43 12.24
CA PRO A 317 15.44 1.86 13.60
C PRO A 317 14.89 0.89 14.65
N ALA A 318 13.77 0.22 14.38
CA ALA A 318 13.18 -0.75 15.31
C ALA A 318 14.04 -1.99 15.50
N LEU A 319 14.70 -2.45 14.44
CA LEU A 319 15.56 -3.65 14.47
C LEU A 319 17.04 -3.30 14.66
N ASN A 320 17.41 -2.02 14.49
CA ASN A 320 18.79 -1.54 14.42
C ASN A 320 19.63 -2.30 13.37
N LYS A 321 19.01 -2.57 12.19
CA LYS A 321 19.59 -3.33 11.08
C LYS A 321 19.11 -2.82 9.73
N ASN A 322 19.86 -3.16 8.69
CA ASN A 322 19.39 -2.97 7.32
C ASN A 322 18.34 -4.04 6.98
N SER A 323 17.14 -3.61 6.62
CA SER A 323 16.02 -4.45 6.23
C SER A 323 15.67 -4.20 4.77
N SER A 324 15.46 -5.27 4.00
CA SER A 324 15.22 -5.19 2.57
C SER A 324 14.12 -6.14 2.15
N LEU A 325 13.32 -5.75 1.15
CA LEU A 325 12.44 -6.64 0.41
C LEU A 325 13.12 -7.05 -0.89
N GLY A 326 12.83 -8.25 -1.37
CA GLY A 326 13.39 -8.69 -2.64
C GLY A 326 12.89 -10.06 -3.05
N TYR A 327 13.20 -10.42 -4.28
CA TYR A 327 12.88 -11.74 -4.82
C TYR A 327 14.04 -12.69 -4.72
N ILE A 328 13.74 -13.92 -4.28
CA ILE A 328 14.71 -15.00 -4.20
C ILE A 328 14.14 -16.26 -4.87
N ARG A 329 15.00 -17.13 -5.37
CA ARG A 329 14.61 -18.42 -5.89
C ARG A 329 13.98 -19.29 -4.80
N ARG A 330 12.98 -20.08 -5.18
CA ARG A 330 12.20 -20.93 -4.28
C ARG A 330 13.05 -21.78 -3.34
N GLU A 331 14.19 -22.30 -3.82
CA GLU A 331 15.07 -23.19 -3.07
C GLU A 331 15.74 -22.50 -1.86
N PHE A 332 15.74 -21.16 -1.83
CA PHE A 332 16.43 -20.35 -0.82
C PHE A 332 15.48 -19.47 0.00
N LYS A 333 14.15 -19.61 -0.16
CA LYS A 333 13.16 -18.71 0.43
C LYS A 333 12.94 -18.86 1.94
N ASP A 334 13.41 -19.97 2.53
CA ASP A 334 13.09 -20.31 3.91
C ASP A 334 13.85 -19.40 4.88
N ALA A 335 13.15 -18.93 5.93
CA ALA A 335 13.73 -18.07 6.95
C ALA A 335 14.96 -18.72 7.61
N GLY A 336 15.98 -17.92 7.90
CA GLY A 336 17.28 -18.38 8.39
C GLY A 336 18.30 -18.74 7.30
N THR A 337 17.87 -18.77 6.01
CA THR A 337 18.80 -18.98 4.90
C THR A 337 19.80 -17.82 4.81
N LYS A 338 21.09 -18.13 4.86
CA LYS A 338 22.17 -17.14 4.73
C LYS A 338 22.49 -16.91 3.26
N VAL A 339 22.60 -15.65 2.88
CA VAL A 339 22.88 -15.21 1.52
C VAL A 339 23.91 -14.08 1.53
N SER A 340 24.52 -13.83 0.37
CA SER A 340 25.38 -12.66 0.16
C SER A 340 24.66 -11.67 -0.75
N ILE A 341 24.70 -10.38 -0.41
CA ILE A 341 24.23 -9.29 -1.26
C ILE A 341 25.45 -8.56 -1.81
N LYS A 342 25.57 -8.50 -3.14
CA LYS A 342 26.63 -7.76 -3.79
C LYS A 342 26.14 -6.36 -4.12
N LEU A 343 26.71 -5.38 -3.41
CA LEU A 343 26.39 -3.97 -3.59
C LEU A 343 26.95 -3.42 -4.93
N SER A 344 26.44 -2.29 -5.38
CA SER A 344 26.85 -1.63 -6.62
C SER A 344 28.32 -1.21 -6.65
N ASP A 345 28.94 -0.97 -5.49
CA ASP A 345 30.38 -0.70 -5.33
C ASP A 345 31.25 -1.98 -5.27
N SER A 346 30.66 -3.14 -5.51
CA SER A 346 31.26 -4.47 -5.42
C SER A 346 31.53 -4.99 -4.00
N THR A 347 31.16 -4.24 -2.97
CA THR A 347 31.17 -4.74 -1.59
C THR A 347 30.17 -5.91 -1.44
N VAL A 348 30.54 -6.90 -0.66
CA VAL A 348 29.68 -8.05 -0.34
C VAL A 348 29.28 -7.98 1.11
N VAL A 349 27.98 -7.91 1.37
CA VAL A 349 27.41 -7.95 2.71
C VAL A 349 26.68 -9.26 2.95
N GLN A 350 26.76 -9.79 4.17
CA GLN A 350 26.02 -10.99 4.55
C GLN A 350 24.62 -10.60 4.98
N ALA A 351 23.65 -11.40 4.60
CA ALA A 351 22.26 -11.22 5.00
C ALA A 351 21.58 -12.57 5.27
N GLU A 352 20.47 -12.51 5.96
CA GLU A 352 19.64 -13.67 6.29
C GLU A 352 18.23 -13.43 5.80
N VAL A 353 17.63 -14.46 5.20
CA VAL A 353 16.21 -14.45 4.81
C VAL A 353 15.34 -14.40 6.06
N ARG A 354 14.34 -13.53 6.07
CA ARG A 354 13.41 -13.33 7.18
C ARG A 354 11.97 -13.47 6.71
N GLU A 355 11.13 -13.98 7.59
CA GLU A 355 9.67 -13.90 7.40
C GLU A 355 9.20 -12.46 7.52
N LEU A 356 8.17 -12.13 6.74
CA LEU A 356 7.50 -10.83 6.82
C LEU A 356 6.22 -10.92 7.67
N PRO A 357 5.85 -9.89 8.41
CA PRO A 357 6.56 -8.62 8.56
C PRO A 357 7.81 -8.72 9.46
N PHE A 358 8.80 -7.84 9.23
CA PHE A 358 9.96 -7.72 10.14
C PHE A 358 9.57 -7.16 11.51
N TYR A 359 8.62 -6.24 11.52
CA TYR A 359 8.11 -5.58 12.71
C TYR A 359 6.59 -5.77 12.82
N LYS A 360 6.14 -6.31 13.95
CA LYS A 360 4.72 -6.47 14.28
C LYS A 360 4.30 -5.30 15.19
N GLY A 361 3.66 -4.30 14.60
CA GLY A 361 3.14 -3.14 15.30
C GLY A 361 1.77 -3.37 15.93
N SER A 362 1.03 -2.29 16.12
CA SER A 362 -0.30 -2.30 16.75
C SER A 362 -1.42 -2.78 15.81
N PHE A 363 -1.17 -2.88 14.51
CA PHE A 363 -2.16 -3.40 13.56
C PHE A 363 -2.32 -4.91 13.74
N LYS A 364 -3.52 -5.34 14.06
CA LYS A 364 -3.84 -6.78 14.19
C LYS A 364 -4.17 -7.33 12.80
N LEU A 365 -3.23 -8.03 12.20
CA LEU A 365 -3.51 -8.85 11.02
C LEU A 365 -4.52 -9.94 11.41
N GLN A 366 -5.59 -10.09 10.63
CA GLN A 366 -6.45 -11.27 10.75
C GLN A 366 -5.59 -12.49 10.41
N GLU A 367 -5.51 -13.46 11.31
CA GLU A 367 -4.90 -14.75 11.01
C GLU A 367 -5.74 -15.40 9.89
N ASN A 368 -5.18 -15.45 8.70
CA ASN A 368 -5.78 -16.18 7.59
C ASN A 368 -5.83 -17.68 7.95
N THR A 369 -6.98 -18.15 8.38
CA THR A 369 -7.27 -19.57 8.68
C THR A 369 -7.31 -20.45 7.43
N SER A 370 -6.76 -20.01 6.29
CA SER A 370 -6.80 -20.70 5.01
C SER A 370 -5.42 -21.21 4.51
N ASN A 371 -4.48 -21.53 5.41
CA ASN A 371 -3.26 -22.26 5.07
C ASN A 371 -3.28 -23.66 5.72
N SER A 372 -4.10 -24.55 5.18
CA SER A 372 -3.96 -26.01 5.34
C SER A 372 -4.30 -26.70 4.03
#